data_77852d34fce8a6d8249626142f2ddc91
#
_entry.id   77852d34fce8a6d8249626142f2ddc91
#
_cell.length_a   1.000
_cell.length_b   1.000
_cell.length_c   1.000
_cell.angle_alpha   90.00
_cell.angle_beta   90.00
_cell.angle_gamma   90.00
#
_symmetry.space_group_name_H-M   'P 1'
#
loop_
_entity.id
_entity.type
_entity.pdbx_description
1 polymer ?
#
loop_
_entity_poly.entity_id
_entity_poly.type
_entity_poly.pdbx_seq_one_letter_code
_entity_poly.pdbx_strand_id
1 'polypeptide(L)'
;MKNEYYIKKLWFTGPGIEDSPVEFINGLNIITVLMIPERAGFLTALIFMCGLDHEKFVIDKSTGCDTVHLEVETGHGTVTMTRQLESTKIDVESTDPRIDPHQYTAGKSKYWINSVWMKILGIDDNVKVIMNENAKRQSLTLRSFLNLLCVSLENMNRRQSIFYTSGGPFSKTAMKSTLLYFLNEEEFEEYKEVTGKKQKNA
;
A
#
# COMPACT_ATOMS: atom_id res chain seq x y z
N MET A 1 3.10 18.12 10.80
CA MET A 1 3.71 18.50 9.50
C MET A 1 2.91 17.84 8.39
N LYS A 2 2.40 18.60 7.45
CA LYS A 2 1.69 18.04 6.29
C LYS A 2 2.72 17.35 5.41
N ASN A 3 2.76 16.02 5.40
CA ASN A 3 3.58 15.29 4.44
C ASN A 3 2.87 15.40 3.09
N GLU A 4 3.39 16.27 2.24
CA GLU A 4 2.90 16.38 0.87
C GLU A 4 3.60 15.29 0.05
N TYR A 5 2.84 14.39 -0.51
CA TYR A 5 3.32 13.40 -1.47
C TYR A 5 2.26 13.18 -2.53
N TYR A 6 2.69 12.82 -3.72
CA TYR A 6 1.80 12.36 -4.78
C TYR A 6 2.55 11.39 -5.69
N ILE A 7 1.80 10.51 -6.34
CA ILE A 7 2.32 9.65 -7.40
C ILE A 7 2.57 10.54 -8.60
N LYS A 8 3.83 10.62 -9.06
CA LYS A 8 4.21 11.46 -10.16
C LYS A 8 4.15 10.74 -11.50
N LYS A 9 4.55 9.47 -11.52
CA LYS A 9 4.66 8.70 -12.76
C LYS A 9 4.51 7.20 -12.50
N LEU A 10 3.78 6.52 -13.37
CA LEU A 10 3.71 5.06 -13.43
C LEU A 10 3.96 4.63 -14.87
N TRP A 11 4.86 3.67 -15.08
CA TRP A 11 5.13 3.14 -16.42
C TRP A 11 5.54 1.68 -16.36
N PHE A 12 5.50 1.06 -17.51
CA PHE A 12 5.88 -0.33 -17.72
C PHE A 12 7.00 -0.39 -18.74
N THR A 13 7.94 -1.32 -18.57
CA THR A 13 8.98 -1.61 -19.51
C THR A 13 9.06 -3.11 -19.82
N GLY A 14 9.72 -3.45 -20.93
CA GLY A 14 9.95 -4.81 -21.33
C GLY A 14 10.64 -4.89 -22.70
N PRO A 15 11.07 -6.07 -23.14
CA PRO A 15 11.77 -6.22 -24.42
C PRO A 15 10.92 -5.75 -25.61
N GLY A 16 11.39 -4.74 -26.32
CA GLY A 16 10.74 -4.24 -27.55
C GLY A 16 9.51 -3.36 -27.34
N ILE A 17 9.31 -2.84 -26.14
CA ILE A 17 8.24 -1.90 -25.84
C ILE A 17 8.81 -0.50 -25.71
N GLU A 18 8.13 0.48 -26.32
CA GLU A 18 8.38 1.89 -26.03
C GLU A 18 7.78 2.25 -24.66
N ASP A 19 8.55 2.98 -23.86
CA ASP A 19 8.07 3.46 -22.57
C ASP A 19 6.84 4.35 -22.76
N SER A 20 5.72 3.96 -22.16
CA SER A 20 4.48 4.72 -22.20
C SER A 20 4.09 5.14 -20.78
N PRO A 21 4.69 6.21 -20.25
CA PRO A 21 4.41 6.65 -18.89
C PRO A 21 3.05 7.32 -18.77
N VAL A 22 2.37 7.01 -17.68
CA VAL A 22 1.25 7.81 -17.19
C VAL A 22 1.79 8.79 -16.16
N GLU A 23 1.70 10.07 -16.47
CA GLU A 23 2.15 11.15 -15.58
C GLU A 23 0.97 11.76 -14.84
N PHE A 24 1.22 12.18 -13.60
CA PHE A 24 0.24 12.78 -12.71
C PHE A 24 0.72 14.12 -12.22
N ILE A 25 -0.23 14.98 -11.91
CA ILE A 25 -0.01 16.24 -11.22
C ILE A 25 -0.40 16.12 -9.76
N ASN A 26 0.14 16.99 -8.93
CA ASN A 26 -0.33 17.11 -7.55
C ASN A 26 -1.77 17.64 -7.54
N GLY A 27 -2.72 16.79 -7.10
CA GLY A 27 -4.14 17.10 -7.08
C GLY A 27 -5.01 16.04 -7.74
N LEU A 28 -6.16 16.45 -8.28
CA LEU A 28 -7.10 15.54 -8.92
C LEU A 28 -6.61 15.15 -10.32
N ASN A 29 -6.45 13.85 -10.54
CA ASN A 29 -6.11 13.27 -11.83
C ASN A 29 -7.27 12.37 -12.31
N ILE A 30 -7.68 12.53 -13.54
CA ILE A 30 -8.72 11.70 -14.17
C ILE A 30 -8.06 10.90 -15.30
N ILE A 31 -8.05 9.59 -15.17
CA ILE A 31 -7.48 8.68 -16.17
C ILE A 31 -8.63 8.03 -16.91
N THR A 32 -8.69 8.26 -18.22
CA THR A 32 -9.65 7.62 -19.10
C THR A 32 -8.96 6.54 -19.90
N VAL A 33 -9.40 5.29 -19.76
CA VAL A 33 -8.92 4.15 -20.55
C VAL A 33 -10.07 3.55 -21.33
N LEU A 34 -9.77 3.12 -22.56
CA LEU A 34 -10.79 2.65 -23.49
C LEU A 34 -11.32 1.26 -23.15
N MET A 35 -10.52 0.44 -22.44
CA MET A 35 -10.88 -0.95 -22.09
C MET A 35 -10.91 -1.20 -20.59
N ILE A 36 -11.87 -1.99 -20.13
CA ILE A 36 -12.04 -2.36 -18.71
C ILE A 36 -10.82 -3.12 -18.13
N PRO A 37 -10.16 -4.05 -18.87
CA PRO A 37 -8.97 -4.74 -18.38
C PRO A 37 -7.82 -3.79 -18.02
N GLU A 38 -7.62 -2.73 -18.80
CA GLU A 38 -6.55 -1.74 -18.57
C GLU A 38 -6.79 -0.92 -17.29
N ARG A 39 -8.06 -0.63 -16.96
CA ARG A 39 -8.42 0.08 -15.70
C ARG A 39 -8.06 -0.74 -14.47
N ALA A 40 -8.35 -2.04 -14.50
CA ALA A 40 -8.01 -2.95 -13.42
C ALA A 40 -6.48 -3.09 -13.29
N GLY A 41 -5.77 -3.11 -14.42
CA GLY A 41 -4.31 -3.22 -14.48
C GLY A 41 -3.61 -2.06 -13.80
N PHE A 42 -4.07 -0.82 -14.01
CA PHE A 42 -3.46 0.36 -13.42
C PHE A 42 -3.52 0.37 -11.89
N LEU A 43 -4.73 0.21 -11.31
CA LEU A 43 -4.91 0.14 -9.85
C LEU A 43 -4.15 -1.05 -9.25
N THR A 44 -4.17 -2.19 -9.95
CA THR A 44 -3.47 -3.38 -9.51
C THR A 44 -1.96 -3.20 -9.54
N ALA A 45 -1.43 -2.45 -10.53
CA ALA A 45 -0.01 -2.09 -10.59
C ALA A 45 0.41 -1.23 -9.39
N LEU A 46 -0.39 -0.24 -9.01
CA LEU A 46 -0.14 0.55 -7.80
C LEU A 46 -0.10 -0.34 -6.55
N ILE A 47 -1.09 -1.22 -6.41
CA ILE A 47 -1.16 -2.14 -5.27
C ILE A 47 0.02 -3.13 -5.29
N PHE A 48 0.46 -3.57 -6.48
CA PHE A 48 1.63 -4.41 -6.67
C PHE A 48 2.91 -3.71 -6.18
N MET A 49 3.10 -2.42 -6.49
CA MET A 49 4.21 -1.62 -6.00
C MET A 49 4.15 -1.37 -4.47
N CYS A 50 2.98 -1.49 -3.87
CA CYS A 50 2.81 -1.50 -2.41
C CYS A 50 3.20 -2.82 -1.73
N GLY A 51 3.73 -3.79 -2.45
CA GLY A 51 4.15 -5.09 -1.93
C GLY A 51 3.07 -6.17 -1.96
N LEU A 52 2.10 -6.09 -2.87
CA LEU A 52 1.18 -7.21 -3.13
C LEU A 52 1.93 -8.40 -3.71
N ASP A 53 1.44 -9.61 -3.45
CA ASP A 53 2.01 -10.83 -4.00
C ASP A 53 1.96 -10.81 -5.54
N HIS A 54 3.05 -11.21 -6.19
CA HIS A 54 3.20 -11.20 -7.64
C HIS A 54 2.16 -12.07 -8.35
N GLU A 55 1.71 -13.16 -7.72
CA GLU A 55 0.68 -14.06 -8.28
C GLU A 55 -0.68 -13.37 -8.50
N LYS A 56 -0.93 -12.24 -7.84
CA LYS A 56 -2.18 -11.49 -7.94
C LYS A 56 -2.14 -10.37 -8.98
N PHE A 57 -0.97 -10.09 -9.51
CA PHE A 57 -0.79 -9.09 -10.55
C PHE A 57 -0.42 -9.80 -11.86
N VAL A 58 -1.38 -9.93 -12.73
CA VAL A 58 -1.22 -10.62 -14.02
C VAL A 58 -1.38 -9.59 -15.14
N ILE A 59 -0.33 -9.39 -15.91
CA ILE A 59 -0.37 -8.71 -17.20
C ILE A 59 -0.31 -9.78 -18.29
N ASP A 60 -1.05 -9.58 -19.37
CA ASP A 60 -0.97 -10.47 -20.52
C ASP A 60 0.47 -10.48 -21.07
N LYS A 61 1.06 -11.67 -21.14
CA LYS A 61 2.44 -11.85 -21.66
C LYS A 61 2.60 -11.38 -23.11
N SER A 62 1.50 -11.30 -23.86
CA SER A 62 1.50 -10.77 -25.24
C SER A 62 1.86 -9.28 -25.29
N THR A 63 1.71 -8.54 -24.19
CA THR A 63 2.10 -7.13 -24.10
C THR A 63 3.62 -6.96 -24.13
N GLY A 64 4.40 -7.99 -23.79
CA GLY A 64 5.84 -7.91 -23.63
C GLY A 64 6.33 -7.17 -22.40
N CYS A 65 5.43 -6.64 -21.55
CA CYS A 65 5.80 -5.98 -20.30
C CYS A 65 6.35 -6.99 -19.29
N ASP A 66 7.44 -6.65 -18.63
CA ASP A 66 8.06 -7.48 -17.60
C ASP A 66 8.37 -6.73 -16.29
N THR A 67 8.38 -5.40 -16.33
CA THR A 67 8.79 -4.55 -15.22
C THR A 67 7.84 -3.38 -15.03
N VAL A 68 7.52 -3.08 -13.78
CA VAL A 68 6.71 -1.93 -13.37
C VAL A 68 7.59 -0.92 -12.65
N HIS A 69 7.40 0.35 -12.98
CA HIS A 69 8.08 1.47 -12.35
C HIS A 69 7.06 2.44 -11.77
N LEU A 70 7.38 2.98 -10.60
CA LEU A 70 6.56 3.96 -9.90
C LEU A 70 7.44 5.07 -9.36
N GLU A 71 7.15 6.31 -9.70
CA GLU A 71 7.80 7.49 -9.15
C GLU A 71 6.83 8.25 -8.25
N VAL A 72 7.28 8.50 -7.03
CA VAL A 72 6.55 9.26 -6.02
C VAL A 72 7.33 10.50 -5.68
N GLU A 73 6.72 11.66 -5.80
CA GLU A 73 7.24 12.92 -5.31
C GLU A 73 6.83 13.13 -3.86
N THR A 74 7.79 13.51 -3.02
CA THR A 74 7.57 13.80 -1.61
C THR A 74 8.01 15.22 -1.30
N GLY A 75 7.61 15.79 -0.18
CA GLY A 75 8.10 17.11 0.26
C GLY A 75 9.61 17.15 0.55
N HIS A 76 10.32 16.01 0.45
CA HIS A 76 11.75 15.89 0.75
C HIS A 76 12.59 15.38 -0.43
N GLY A 77 11.97 14.99 -1.53
CA GLY A 77 12.64 14.45 -2.70
C GLY A 77 11.77 13.44 -3.46
N THR A 78 12.38 12.74 -4.39
CA THR A 78 11.72 11.78 -5.29
C THR A 78 12.12 10.36 -4.91
N VAL A 79 11.16 9.45 -4.94
CA VAL A 79 11.36 8.01 -4.70
C VAL A 79 10.92 7.26 -5.94
N THR A 80 11.85 6.53 -6.57
CA THR A 80 11.58 5.67 -7.72
C THR A 80 11.66 4.21 -7.29
N MET A 81 10.61 3.47 -7.56
CA MET A 81 10.51 2.05 -7.25
C MET A 81 10.42 1.26 -8.56
N THR A 82 11.20 0.20 -8.67
CA THR A 82 11.23 -0.69 -9.84
C THR A 82 11.01 -2.13 -9.41
N ARG A 83 10.06 -2.82 -10.04
CA ARG A 83 9.74 -4.21 -9.70
C ARG A 83 9.43 -5.04 -10.94
N GLN A 84 10.13 -6.17 -11.10
CA GLN A 84 9.80 -7.16 -12.12
C GLN A 84 8.51 -7.91 -11.74
N LEU A 85 7.71 -8.28 -12.72
CA LEU A 85 6.39 -8.91 -12.52
C LEU A 85 6.46 -10.22 -11.73
N GLU A 86 7.50 -11.02 -11.95
CA GLU A 86 7.68 -12.31 -11.29
C GLU A 86 8.57 -12.23 -10.04
N SER A 87 8.88 -11.02 -9.57
CA SER A 87 9.81 -10.79 -8.46
C SER A 87 9.10 -10.33 -7.18
N THR A 88 9.63 -10.80 -6.05
CA THR A 88 9.30 -10.24 -4.73
C THR A 88 10.22 -9.08 -4.35
N LYS A 89 11.26 -8.81 -5.15
CA LYS A 89 12.23 -7.75 -4.92
C LYS A 89 11.80 -6.46 -5.60
N ILE A 90 12.04 -5.36 -4.92
CA ILE A 90 11.69 -4.00 -5.37
C ILE A 90 12.93 -3.15 -5.19
N ASP A 91 13.49 -2.69 -6.28
CA ASP A 91 14.64 -1.77 -6.26
C ASP A 91 14.11 -0.36 -6.00
N VAL A 92 14.67 0.33 -5.01
CA VAL A 92 14.28 1.68 -4.60
C VAL A 92 15.46 2.61 -4.76
N GLU A 93 15.28 3.62 -5.58
CA GLU A 93 16.16 4.78 -5.70
C GLU A 93 15.47 5.98 -5.04
N SER A 94 16.22 6.80 -4.32
CA SER A 94 15.63 7.91 -3.59
C SER A 94 16.58 9.10 -3.49
N THR A 95 16.02 10.30 -3.64
CA THR A 95 16.66 11.55 -3.23
C THR A 95 16.09 12.07 -1.91
N ASP A 96 15.03 11.45 -1.37
CA ASP A 96 14.49 11.72 -0.04
C ASP A 96 15.44 11.14 1.02
N PRO A 97 16.08 11.97 1.88
CA PRO A 97 17.08 11.52 2.84
C PRO A 97 16.53 10.58 3.92
N ARG A 98 15.23 10.44 4.07
CA ARG A 98 14.59 9.52 5.02
C ARG A 98 14.56 8.08 4.51
N ILE A 99 14.77 7.88 3.19
CA ILE A 99 14.60 6.60 2.51
C ILE A 99 15.94 6.17 1.93
N ASP A 100 16.51 5.09 2.44
CA ASP A 100 17.76 4.54 1.95
C ASP A 100 17.57 3.89 0.57
N PRO A 101 18.33 4.27 -0.46
CA PRO A 101 18.36 3.56 -1.73
C PRO A 101 18.83 2.12 -1.51
N HIS A 102 17.96 1.15 -1.77
CA HIS A 102 18.25 -0.26 -1.52
C HIS A 102 17.27 -1.17 -2.25
N GLN A 103 17.60 -2.48 -2.33
CA GLN A 103 16.68 -3.49 -2.77
C GLN A 103 15.80 -3.96 -1.59
N TYR A 104 14.52 -3.65 -1.66
CA TYR A 104 13.50 -4.04 -0.67
C TYR A 104 12.77 -5.31 -1.11
N THR A 105 11.98 -5.89 -0.22
CA THR A 105 11.14 -7.05 -0.49
C THR A 105 9.66 -6.75 -0.26
N ALA A 106 8.80 -7.38 -1.03
CA ALA A 106 7.34 -7.29 -0.85
C ALA A 106 6.87 -7.95 0.47
N GLY A 107 7.61 -8.95 0.97
CA GLY A 107 7.32 -9.65 2.22
C GLY A 107 8.06 -9.07 3.42
N LYS A 108 7.61 -9.45 4.62
CA LYS A 108 8.22 -9.00 5.88
C LYS A 108 9.67 -9.47 6.00
N SER A 109 10.60 -8.54 6.02
CA SER A 109 12.04 -8.76 6.13
C SER A 109 12.69 -7.54 6.79
N LYS A 110 14.03 -7.55 6.93
CA LYS A 110 14.79 -6.38 7.38
C LYS A 110 14.57 -5.18 6.44
N TYR A 111 14.54 -5.42 5.14
CA TYR A 111 14.28 -4.41 4.10
C TYR A 111 12.90 -4.64 3.48
N TRP A 112 11.86 -4.36 4.23
CA TRP A 112 10.49 -4.52 3.78
C TRP A 112 9.96 -3.23 3.15
N ILE A 113 9.39 -3.32 1.95
CA ILE A 113 8.88 -2.14 1.21
C ILE A 113 7.86 -1.32 2.02
N ASN A 114 7.18 -1.95 2.98
CA ASN A 114 6.27 -1.25 3.89
C ASN A 114 6.95 -0.08 4.61
N SER A 115 8.22 -0.21 5.03
CA SER A 115 8.93 0.87 5.72
C SER A 115 9.14 2.09 4.82
N VAL A 116 9.35 1.89 3.52
CA VAL A 116 9.43 2.98 2.54
C VAL A 116 8.10 3.72 2.47
N TRP A 117 6.99 2.99 2.32
CA TRP A 117 5.67 3.58 2.27
C TRP A 117 5.26 4.28 3.56
N MET A 118 5.58 3.72 4.73
CA MET A 118 5.30 4.37 6.01
C MET A 118 6.06 5.69 6.14
N LYS A 119 7.34 5.75 5.70
CA LYS A 119 8.13 6.98 5.65
C LYS A 119 7.57 8.02 4.68
N ILE A 120 7.13 7.62 3.49
CA ILE A 120 6.45 8.51 2.53
C ILE A 120 5.19 9.10 3.16
N LEU A 121 4.39 8.28 3.84
CA LEU A 121 3.17 8.69 4.52
C LEU A 121 3.42 9.47 5.81
N GLY A 122 4.67 9.51 6.30
CA GLY A 122 5.03 10.17 7.56
C GLY A 122 4.52 9.45 8.81
N ILE A 123 4.32 8.15 8.72
CA ILE A 123 3.85 7.30 9.80
C ILE A 123 5.06 6.58 10.40
N ASP A 124 5.18 6.62 11.73
CA ASP A 124 6.24 5.91 12.44
C ASP A 124 6.08 4.38 12.30
N ASP A 125 7.19 3.68 12.03
CA ASP A 125 7.22 2.22 11.89
C ASP A 125 6.83 1.47 13.19
N ASN A 126 6.88 2.15 14.33
CA ASN A 126 6.55 1.59 15.65
C ASN A 126 5.06 1.67 16.00
N VAL A 127 4.26 2.36 15.21
CA VAL A 127 2.82 2.51 15.45
C VAL A 127 2.14 1.15 15.49
N LYS A 128 1.36 0.91 16.54
CA LYS A 128 0.62 -0.32 16.76
C LYS A 128 -0.87 -0.08 16.83
N VAL A 129 -1.62 -0.94 16.19
CA VAL A 129 -3.10 -0.93 16.20
C VAL A 129 -3.66 -2.20 16.82
N ILE A 130 -4.85 -2.12 17.41
CA ILE A 130 -5.53 -3.26 18.04
C ILE A 130 -6.09 -4.15 16.94
N MET A 131 -5.75 -5.45 16.97
CA MET A 131 -6.19 -6.43 15.97
C MET A 131 -7.52 -7.09 16.27
N ASN A 132 -7.80 -7.35 17.55
CA ASN A 132 -8.94 -8.17 17.96
C ASN A 132 -9.53 -7.68 19.29
N GLU A 133 -10.65 -8.31 19.69
CA GLU A 133 -11.37 -8.00 20.93
C GLU A 133 -10.55 -8.26 22.21
N ASN A 134 -9.46 -9.04 22.13
CA ASN A 134 -8.56 -9.28 23.25
C ASN A 134 -7.46 -8.20 23.35
N ALA A 135 -7.59 -7.09 22.62
CA ALA A 135 -6.64 -5.99 22.57
C ALA A 135 -5.22 -6.39 22.10
N LYS A 136 -5.08 -7.52 21.37
CA LYS A 136 -3.80 -7.89 20.76
C LYS A 136 -3.39 -6.83 19.76
N ARG A 137 -2.15 -6.34 19.89
CA ARG A 137 -1.59 -5.28 19.04
C ARG A 137 -0.75 -5.85 17.91
N GLN A 138 -0.76 -5.18 16.77
CA GLN A 138 0.17 -5.42 15.66
C GLN A 138 0.67 -4.09 15.11
N SER A 139 1.84 -4.11 14.46
CA SER A 139 2.35 -2.95 13.75
C SER A 139 1.37 -2.52 12.66
N LEU A 140 1.15 -1.21 12.54
CA LEU A 140 0.40 -0.63 11.44
C LEU A 140 1.20 -0.86 10.14
N THR A 141 0.52 -1.27 9.10
CA THR A 141 1.12 -1.50 7.79
C THR A 141 0.28 -0.84 6.72
N LEU A 142 0.89 -0.52 5.57
CA LEU A 142 0.15 0.02 4.43
C LEU A 142 -1.05 -0.88 4.07
N ARG A 143 -0.89 -2.20 4.13
CA ARG A 143 -1.98 -3.16 3.89
C ARG A 143 -3.16 -3.00 4.85
N SER A 144 -2.92 -2.48 6.06
CA SER A 144 -3.98 -2.29 7.06
C SER A 144 -5.01 -1.26 6.64
N PHE A 145 -4.64 -0.33 5.77
CA PHE A 145 -5.50 0.76 5.32
C PHE A 145 -5.49 0.98 3.79
N LEU A 146 -4.86 0.09 3.03
CA LEU A 146 -4.81 0.19 1.58
C LEU A 146 -6.21 0.26 0.94
N ASN A 147 -7.19 -0.43 1.52
CA ASN A 147 -8.59 -0.37 1.08
C ASN A 147 -9.23 1.02 1.25
N LEU A 148 -8.68 1.87 2.12
CA LEU A 148 -9.11 3.25 2.27
C LEU A 148 -8.51 4.16 1.20
N LEU A 149 -7.32 3.79 0.71
CA LEU A 149 -6.60 4.54 -0.32
C LEU A 149 -6.99 4.10 -1.73
N CYS A 150 -7.32 2.83 -1.91
CA CYS A 150 -7.60 2.22 -3.20
C CYS A 150 -8.99 1.60 -3.21
N VAL A 151 -9.95 2.28 -3.83
CA VAL A 151 -11.33 1.80 -3.94
C VAL A 151 -11.58 1.33 -5.36
N SER A 152 -11.82 0.02 -5.54
CA SER A 152 -12.18 -0.54 -6.84
C SER A 152 -13.65 -0.25 -7.18
N LEU A 153 -13.97 -0.23 -8.48
CA LEU A 153 -15.34 -0.04 -8.97
C LEU A 153 -16.32 -1.09 -8.40
N GLU A 154 -15.85 -2.32 -8.23
CA GLU A 154 -16.63 -3.40 -7.60
C GLU A 154 -16.97 -3.09 -6.15
N ASN A 155 -16.03 -2.49 -5.40
CA ASN A 155 -16.25 -2.11 -4.01
C ASN A 155 -17.18 -0.90 -3.89
N MET A 156 -17.16 0.02 -4.86
CA MET A 156 -18.09 1.17 -4.91
C MET A 156 -19.54 0.72 -5.10
N ASN A 157 -19.77 -0.33 -5.88
CA ASN A 157 -21.10 -0.84 -6.18
C ASN A 157 -21.66 -1.82 -5.12
N ARG A 158 -20.86 -2.22 -4.14
CA ARG A 158 -21.32 -3.10 -3.06
C ARG A 158 -22.10 -2.28 -2.02
N ARG A 159 -23.21 -2.84 -1.53
CA ARG A 159 -23.96 -2.29 -0.40
C ARG A 159 -23.21 -2.38 0.94
N GLN A 160 -22.08 -3.07 0.94
CA GLN A 160 -21.21 -3.20 2.13
C GLN A 160 -20.30 -1.99 2.26
N SER A 161 -20.03 -1.60 3.50
CA SER A 161 -19.07 -0.52 3.78
C SER A 161 -17.71 -0.82 3.16
N ILE A 162 -17.06 0.17 2.58
CA ILE A 162 -15.68 0.10 2.07
C ILE A 162 -14.67 -0.32 3.17
N PHE A 163 -15.06 -0.13 4.43
CA PHE A 163 -14.28 -0.56 5.60
C PHE A 163 -14.35 -2.07 5.87
N TYR A 164 -15.26 -2.81 5.22
CA TYR A 164 -15.44 -4.22 5.44
C TYR A 164 -15.26 -5.00 4.15
N THR A 165 -14.06 -5.53 3.95
CA THR A 165 -13.83 -6.56 2.93
C THR A 165 -14.12 -7.93 3.57
N SER A 166 -15.19 -8.59 3.13
CA SER A 166 -15.45 -9.97 3.52
C SER A 166 -14.29 -10.85 3.06
N GLY A 167 -13.61 -11.52 3.99
CA GLY A 167 -12.46 -12.38 3.70
C GLY A 167 -11.09 -11.69 3.72
N GLY A 168 -11.00 -10.40 4.08
CA GLY A 168 -9.71 -9.74 4.28
C GLY A 168 -8.99 -10.21 5.55
N PRO A 169 -7.65 -10.10 5.61
CA PRO A 169 -6.85 -10.54 6.75
C PRO A 169 -7.07 -9.67 8.00
N PHE A 170 -7.83 -8.60 7.91
CA PHE A 170 -8.07 -7.64 8.98
C PHE A 170 -9.47 -7.79 9.58
N SER A 171 -9.52 -7.91 10.90
CA SER A 171 -10.77 -7.92 11.65
C SER A 171 -11.44 -6.53 11.63
N LYS A 172 -12.74 -6.48 11.94
CA LYS A 172 -13.47 -5.22 12.14
C LYS A 172 -12.79 -4.32 13.19
N THR A 173 -12.26 -4.92 14.24
CA THR A 173 -11.53 -4.23 15.31
C THR A 173 -10.26 -3.58 14.78
N ALA A 174 -9.47 -4.30 13.98
CA ALA A 174 -8.24 -3.75 13.37
C ALA A 174 -8.54 -2.57 12.45
N MET A 175 -9.58 -2.66 11.62
CA MET A 175 -9.99 -1.57 10.74
C MET A 175 -10.45 -0.33 11.50
N LYS A 176 -11.26 -0.52 12.56
CA LYS A 176 -11.68 0.60 13.43
C LYS A 176 -10.50 1.24 14.13
N SER A 177 -9.58 0.44 14.68
CA SER A 177 -8.38 0.93 15.35
C SER A 177 -7.48 1.72 14.40
N THR A 178 -7.30 1.23 13.18
CA THR A 178 -6.55 1.94 12.14
C THR A 178 -7.20 3.28 11.78
N LEU A 179 -8.52 3.29 11.56
CA LEU A 179 -9.25 4.52 11.24
C LEU A 179 -9.17 5.55 12.38
N LEU A 180 -9.32 5.11 13.61
CA LEU A 180 -9.21 5.98 14.78
C LEU A 180 -7.80 6.55 14.94
N TYR A 181 -6.75 5.76 14.66
CA TYR A 181 -5.39 6.27 14.61
C TYR A 181 -5.25 7.42 13.61
N PHE A 182 -5.78 7.28 12.38
CA PHE A 182 -5.73 8.34 11.37
C PHE A 182 -6.53 9.60 11.75
N LEU A 183 -7.59 9.45 12.54
CA LEU A 183 -8.40 10.59 12.97
C LEU A 183 -7.79 11.35 14.15
N ASN A 184 -7.14 10.65 15.07
CA ASN A 184 -6.67 11.20 16.34
C ASN A 184 -5.15 11.31 16.44
N GLU A 185 -4.41 10.63 15.55
CA GLU A 185 -2.94 10.48 15.60
C GLU A 185 -2.42 9.87 16.94
N GLU A 186 -3.31 9.21 17.69
CA GLU A 186 -3.01 8.63 19.00
C GLU A 186 -3.03 7.09 18.94
N GLU A 187 -2.05 6.47 19.59
CA GLU A 187 -2.12 5.03 19.90
C GLU A 187 -3.07 4.81 21.08
N PHE A 188 -3.90 3.76 20.98
CA PHE A 188 -4.77 3.37 22.09
C PHE A 188 -3.96 2.72 23.20
N GLU A 189 -3.42 3.51 24.11
CA GLU A 189 -2.68 3.01 25.29
C GLU A 189 -3.59 2.39 26.37
N GLU A 190 -4.86 2.79 26.41
CA GLU A 190 -5.80 2.40 27.49
C GLU A 190 -6.22 0.92 27.48
N TYR A 191 -6.04 0.22 26.34
CA TYR A 191 -6.43 -1.18 26.22
C TYR A 191 -5.31 -2.13 26.61
N LYS A 192 -5.42 -2.80 27.75
CA LYS A 192 -4.50 -3.87 28.14
C LYS A 192 -4.79 -5.14 27.36
N GLU A 193 -3.73 -5.79 26.87
CA GLU A 193 -3.85 -7.06 26.20
C GLU A 193 -4.35 -8.15 27.16
N VAL A 194 -5.46 -8.82 26.79
CA VAL A 194 -6.02 -9.92 27.57
C VAL A 194 -5.37 -11.22 27.13
N THR A 195 -4.51 -11.76 27.98
CA THR A 195 -3.81 -13.04 27.76
C THR A 195 -4.64 -14.20 28.28
N GLY A 196 -5.34 -14.90 27.40
CA GLY A 196 -5.95 -16.20 27.63
C GLY A 196 -7.41 -16.21 28.11
N LYS A 197 -8.06 -17.38 27.91
CA LYS A 197 -9.47 -17.62 28.28
C LYS A 197 -9.77 -17.54 29.79
N LYS A 198 -8.77 -17.61 30.64
CA LYS A 198 -8.95 -17.62 32.12
C LYS A 198 -9.30 -16.25 32.73
N GLN A 199 -9.09 -15.14 32.00
CA GLN A 199 -9.40 -13.80 32.50
C GLN A 199 -10.79 -13.27 32.09
N LYS A 200 -11.55 -14.05 31.29
CA LYS A 200 -12.93 -13.66 30.90
C LYS A 200 -13.98 -13.85 31.97
N ASN A 201 -13.66 -14.48 33.10
CA ASN A 201 -14.60 -14.84 34.17
C ASN A 201 -14.24 -14.19 35.52
N ALA A 202 -13.56 -13.06 35.53
CA ALA A 202 -13.33 -12.26 36.73
C ALA A 202 -14.11 -10.95 36.67
#